data_b25a67fb3099a582abdccf88107adde3
#
_entry.id   b25a67fb3099a582abdccf88107adde3
#
_cell.length_a   1.000
_cell.length_b   1.000
_cell.length_c   1.000
_cell.angle_alpha   90.00
_cell.angle_beta   90.00
_cell.angle_gamma   90.00
#
_symmetry.space_group_name_H-M   'P 1'
#
loop_
_entity.id
_entity.type
_entity.pdbx_description
1 polymer ?
#
loop_
_entity_poly.entity_id
_entity_poly.type
_entity_poly.pdbx_seq_one_letter_code
_entity_poly.pdbx_strand_id
1 'polypeptide(L)'
;SPAKTRKKLRGKRFVFTSAQNNTHVHSDFLSSLENYCEVNEAELLVGTFHYNKKGFQRGGEDGDWFDPKIRKYILDESCEVFKDLLWCGELNILPTAANPLSGFHSYTQGASGIVPHAKVQLESLPSPKHDPCRMLYTTGAVTQRNYVKMKAGLKANFHHVFGAVVAEVDEDGDWFVRQLICNSD
;
A
#
# COMPACT_ATOMS: atom_id res chain seq x y z
N SER A 1 16.64 15.06 -15.27
CA SER A 1 16.14 15.84 -14.13
C SER A 1 16.86 15.38 -12.87
N PRO A 2 17.20 16.31 -11.96
CA PRO A 2 17.84 15.92 -10.72
C PRO A 2 16.95 14.94 -9.96
N ALA A 3 17.56 13.90 -9.38
CA ALA A 3 16.85 12.92 -8.58
C ALA A 3 16.08 13.67 -7.47
N LYS A 4 14.76 13.48 -7.44
CA LYS A 4 13.91 14.09 -6.42
C LYS A 4 14.36 13.58 -5.06
N THR A 5 14.79 14.47 -4.18
CA THR A 5 15.19 14.10 -2.83
C THR A 5 13.96 13.58 -2.09
N ARG A 6 13.97 12.31 -1.73
CA ARG A 6 12.89 11.68 -0.98
C ARG A 6 13.09 11.89 0.52
N LYS A 7 11.98 12.11 1.22
CA LYS A 7 11.97 12.13 2.67
C LYS A 7 12.32 10.74 3.18
N LYS A 8 13.12 10.68 4.24
CA LYS A 8 13.47 9.43 4.92
C LYS A 8 12.59 9.26 6.15
N LEU A 9 11.98 8.10 6.30
CA LEU A 9 11.22 7.74 7.49
C LEU A 9 12.19 7.43 8.64
N ARG A 10 11.81 7.83 9.85
CA ARG A 10 12.59 7.58 11.07
C ARG A 10 11.91 6.49 11.89
N GLY A 11 12.62 5.44 12.17
CA GLY A 11 12.14 4.32 12.95
C GLY A 11 12.74 3.00 12.47
N LYS A 12 12.41 1.93 13.17
CA LYS A 12 12.95 0.59 12.91
C LYS A 12 11.89 -0.41 12.45
N ARG A 13 10.61 -0.07 12.62
CA ARG A 13 9.51 -0.96 12.24
C ARG A 13 8.32 -0.15 11.80
N PHE A 14 7.80 -0.51 10.63
CA PHE A 14 6.66 0.16 10.01
C PHE A 14 5.65 -0.88 9.52
N VAL A 15 4.38 -0.51 9.58
CA VAL A 15 3.29 -1.30 8.99
C VAL A 15 2.61 -0.44 7.94
N PHE A 16 2.57 -0.92 6.71
CA PHE A 16 1.98 -0.22 5.56
C PHE A 16 0.72 -0.96 5.11
N THR A 17 -0.35 -0.22 4.93
CA THR A 17 -1.57 -0.71 4.29
C THR A 17 -2.09 0.35 3.34
N SER A 18 -3.24 0.11 2.72
CA SER A 18 -3.86 1.06 1.82
C SER A 18 -5.33 1.26 2.16
N ALA A 19 -5.89 2.38 1.73
CA ALA A 19 -7.28 2.73 1.94
C ALA A 19 -7.92 3.25 0.66
N GLN A 20 -9.10 2.74 0.37
CA GLN A 20 -9.95 3.21 -0.73
C GLN A 20 -10.68 4.47 -0.33
N ASN A 21 -10.82 5.41 -1.27
CA ASN A 21 -11.66 6.59 -1.07
C ASN A 21 -13.14 6.20 -0.91
N ASN A 22 -13.89 7.03 -0.20
CA ASN A 22 -15.34 6.90 -0.03
C ASN A 22 -15.77 5.53 0.51
N THR A 23 -14.95 4.95 1.38
CA THR A 23 -15.15 3.61 1.91
C THR A 23 -14.74 3.56 3.37
N HIS A 24 -15.57 2.94 4.19
CA HIS A 24 -15.27 2.74 5.61
C HIS A 24 -14.22 1.65 5.82
N VAL A 25 -13.46 1.79 6.89
CA VAL A 25 -12.46 0.79 7.27
C VAL A 25 -13.11 -0.52 7.72
N HIS A 26 -12.36 -1.60 7.59
CA HIS A 26 -12.64 -2.85 8.31
C HIS A 26 -12.16 -2.65 9.75
N SER A 27 -13.11 -2.37 10.66
CA SER A 27 -12.79 -1.92 12.01
C SER A 27 -11.96 -2.93 12.81
N ASP A 28 -12.28 -4.21 12.71
CA ASP A 28 -11.56 -5.25 13.44
C ASP A 28 -10.12 -5.38 12.94
N PHE A 29 -9.92 -5.31 11.63
CA PHE A 29 -8.57 -5.36 11.06
C PHE A 29 -7.76 -4.12 11.42
N LEU A 30 -8.35 -2.94 11.35
CA LEU A 30 -7.67 -1.71 11.79
C LEU A 30 -7.25 -1.80 13.25
N SER A 31 -8.15 -2.24 14.13
CA SER A 31 -7.84 -2.42 15.55
C SER A 31 -6.71 -3.42 15.77
N SER A 32 -6.69 -4.49 14.99
CA SER A 32 -5.60 -5.49 15.04
C SER A 32 -4.27 -4.89 14.61
N LEU A 33 -4.26 -4.07 13.56
CA LEU A 33 -3.04 -3.38 13.11
C LEU A 33 -2.56 -2.35 14.13
N GLU A 34 -3.47 -1.57 14.71
CA GLU A 34 -3.12 -0.60 15.75
C GLU A 34 -2.54 -1.29 17.00
N ASN A 35 -3.14 -2.39 17.42
CA ASN A 35 -2.62 -3.19 18.53
C ASN A 35 -1.26 -3.80 18.21
N TYR A 36 -1.10 -4.34 17.01
CA TYR A 36 0.20 -4.86 16.57
C TYR A 36 1.29 -3.78 16.64
N CYS A 37 0.97 -2.59 16.16
CA CYS A 37 1.92 -1.47 16.16
C CYS A 37 2.27 -1.02 17.58
N GLU A 38 1.30 -0.97 18.47
CA GLU A 38 1.54 -0.62 19.88
C GLU A 38 2.45 -1.65 20.56
N VAL A 39 2.14 -2.92 20.42
CA VAL A 39 2.91 -4.01 21.06
C VAL A 39 4.34 -4.10 20.50
N ASN A 40 4.51 -3.88 19.21
CA ASN A 40 5.80 -4.05 18.52
C ASN A 40 6.56 -2.75 18.30
N GLU A 41 6.10 -1.65 18.87
CA GLU A 41 6.71 -0.33 18.67
C GLU A 41 6.88 0.03 17.19
N ALA A 42 5.84 -0.24 16.40
CA ALA A 42 5.81 0.06 14.97
C ALA A 42 4.95 1.27 14.68
N GLU A 43 5.22 1.95 13.58
CA GLU A 43 4.41 3.05 13.07
C GLU A 43 3.51 2.54 11.95
N LEU A 44 2.20 2.82 12.07
CA LEU A 44 1.21 2.49 11.05
C LEU A 44 1.12 3.62 10.01
N LEU A 45 1.26 3.27 8.74
CA LEU A 45 1.19 4.21 7.63
C LEU A 45 0.23 3.67 6.56
N VAL A 46 -0.61 4.55 6.04
CA VAL A 46 -1.66 4.20 5.07
C VAL A 46 -1.46 4.98 3.78
N GLY A 47 -1.37 4.25 2.68
CA GLY A 47 -1.43 4.82 1.34
C GLY A 47 -2.87 4.90 0.86
N THR A 48 -3.12 5.76 -0.10
CA THR A 48 -4.47 5.95 -0.64
C THR A 48 -4.56 5.47 -2.08
N PHE A 49 -5.69 4.92 -2.44
CA PHE A 49 -6.04 4.69 -3.84
C PHE A 49 -7.47 5.13 -4.10
N HIS A 50 -7.73 5.55 -5.33
CA HIS A 50 -9.01 6.11 -5.73
C HIS A 50 -9.74 5.18 -6.68
N TYR A 51 -11.01 4.97 -6.39
CA TYR A 51 -11.92 4.24 -7.24
C TYR A 51 -13.18 5.05 -7.44
N ASN A 52 -13.47 5.44 -8.68
CA ASN A 52 -14.62 6.27 -9.00
C ASN A 52 -15.78 5.40 -9.54
N LYS A 53 -16.77 5.16 -8.70
CA LYS A 53 -18.00 4.45 -9.10
C LYS A 53 -18.82 5.21 -10.13
N LYS A 54 -18.70 6.54 -10.14
CA LYS A 54 -19.54 7.44 -10.93
C LYS A 54 -18.86 7.91 -12.23
N GLY A 55 -17.86 7.18 -12.72
CA GLY A 55 -17.14 7.55 -13.95
C GLY A 55 -18.02 7.78 -15.17
N PHE A 56 -19.31 7.42 -15.10
CA PHE A 56 -20.30 7.60 -16.15
C PHE A 56 -21.55 8.39 -15.71
N GLN A 57 -21.64 8.80 -14.43
CA GLN A 57 -22.77 9.57 -13.94
C GLN A 57 -22.33 11.01 -13.64
N ARG A 58 -22.80 11.95 -14.45
CA ARG A 58 -22.65 13.39 -14.18
C ARG A 58 -23.52 13.74 -12.96
N GLY A 59 -22.93 14.38 -11.93
CA GLY A 59 -23.69 15.04 -10.87
C GLY A 59 -23.67 14.42 -9.47
N GLY A 60 -22.59 13.75 -9.10
CA GLY A 60 -22.36 13.43 -7.70
C GLY A 60 -21.44 14.47 -7.06
N GLU A 61 -21.95 15.31 -6.22
CA GLU A 61 -21.20 16.37 -5.52
C GLU A 61 -20.38 15.86 -4.32
N ASP A 62 -20.35 14.56 -4.08
CA ASP A 62 -19.56 14.00 -2.98
C ASP A 62 -18.10 13.94 -3.40
N GLY A 63 -17.30 14.88 -2.92
CA GLY A 63 -15.86 14.86 -3.07
C GLY A 63 -15.26 13.59 -2.48
N ASP A 64 -14.02 13.30 -2.81
CA ASP A 64 -13.30 12.18 -2.23
C ASP A 64 -13.11 12.39 -0.72
N TRP A 65 -13.43 11.37 0.04
CA TRP A 65 -13.18 11.34 1.47
C TRP A 65 -12.51 10.02 1.88
N PHE A 66 -11.83 10.05 3.00
CA PHE A 66 -11.28 8.86 3.63
C PHE A 66 -11.83 8.73 5.05
N ASP A 67 -11.99 7.50 5.52
CA ASP A 67 -12.52 7.25 6.86
C ASP A 67 -11.71 8.03 7.90
N PRO A 68 -12.38 8.82 8.79
CA PRO A 68 -11.67 9.57 9.82
C PRO A 68 -10.73 8.74 10.69
N LYS A 69 -11.02 7.46 10.85
CA LYS A 69 -10.21 6.56 11.68
C LYS A 69 -8.80 6.32 11.14
N ILE A 70 -8.60 6.52 9.82
CA ILE A 70 -7.29 6.28 9.20
C ILE A 70 -6.58 7.55 8.75
N ARG A 71 -7.23 8.71 8.82
CA ARG A 71 -6.65 9.96 8.29
C ARG A 71 -5.31 10.31 8.90
N LYS A 72 -5.13 10.08 10.20
CA LYS A 72 -3.87 10.36 10.90
C LYS A 72 -2.70 9.49 10.43
N TYR A 73 -2.98 8.39 9.75
CA TYR A 73 -1.95 7.47 9.26
C TYR A 73 -1.61 7.69 7.79
N ILE A 74 -2.34 8.54 7.08
CA ILE A 74 -2.15 8.72 5.64
C ILE A 74 -0.79 9.32 5.34
N LEU A 75 -0.06 8.64 4.46
CA LEU A 75 1.22 9.10 3.91
C LEU A 75 1.19 8.87 2.40
N ASP A 76 0.85 9.91 1.66
CA ASP A 76 0.63 9.87 0.21
C ASP A 76 1.81 10.43 -0.60
N GLU A 77 2.98 10.40 -0.03
CA GLU A 77 4.22 10.78 -0.69
C GLU A 77 5.20 9.61 -0.78
N SER A 78 6.17 9.71 -1.68
CA SER A 78 7.24 8.71 -1.80
C SER A 78 8.30 8.96 -0.73
N CYS A 79 8.62 7.93 0.05
CA CYS A 79 9.58 8.03 1.15
C CYS A 79 10.60 6.89 1.11
N GLU A 80 11.82 7.15 1.55
CA GLU A 80 12.77 6.09 1.85
C GLU A 80 12.44 5.50 3.22
N VAL A 81 12.14 4.19 3.26
CA VAL A 81 11.85 3.47 4.51
C VAL A 81 13.16 3.06 5.18
N PHE A 82 13.96 2.28 4.47
CA PHE A 82 15.31 1.88 4.81
C PHE A 82 16.18 2.03 3.57
N LYS A 83 17.48 1.83 3.71
CA LYS A 83 18.36 1.83 2.54
C LYS A 83 17.88 0.79 1.52
N ASP A 84 17.65 1.23 0.29
CA ASP A 84 17.18 0.42 -0.83
C ASP A 84 15.74 -0.14 -0.68
N LEU A 85 14.94 0.45 0.20
CA LEU A 85 13.50 0.16 0.32
C LEU A 85 12.69 1.46 0.32
N LEU A 86 11.79 1.61 -0.64
CA LEU A 86 10.94 2.79 -0.80
C LEU A 86 9.48 2.50 -0.47
N TRP A 87 8.82 3.47 0.16
CA TRP A 87 7.38 3.57 0.20
C TRP A 87 6.91 4.42 -0.97
N CYS A 88 6.05 3.85 -1.81
CA CYS A 88 5.58 4.48 -3.04
C CYS A 88 4.18 5.09 -2.85
N GLY A 89 3.98 5.85 -1.76
CA GLY A 89 2.67 6.38 -1.37
C GLY A 89 2.04 7.37 -2.34
N GLU A 90 2.82 7.95 -3.25
CA GLU A 90 2.29 8.85 -4.27
C GLU A 90 1.65 8.12 -5.46
N LEU A 91 1.85 6.81 -5.60
CA LEU A 91 1.26 6.03 -6.68
C LEU A 91 -0.22 5.79 -6.42
N ASN A 92 -1.03 6.11 -7.42
CA ASN A 92 -2.47 5.87 -7.39
C ASN A 92 -2.83 4.88 -8.51
N ILE A 93 -2.80 3.60 -8.17
CA ILE A 93 -3.09 2.52 -9.11
C ILE A 93 -4.54 2.09 -8.93
N LEU A 94 -5.28 1.96 -10.04
CA LEU A 94 -6.67 1.54 -9.98
C LEU A 94 -6.80 0.14 -9.36
N PRO A 95 -7.74 -0.07 -8.44
CA PRO A 95 -7.95 -1.38 -7.82
C PRO A 95 -8.44 -2.44 -8.81
N THR A 96 -8.95 -2.03 -9.97
CA THR A 96 -9.35 -2.93 -11.06
C THR A 96 -8.19 -3.38 -11.93
N ALA A 97 -6.98 -2.86 -11.72
CA ALA A 97 -5.81 -3.27 -12.48
C ALA A 97 -5.53 -4.76 -12.29
N ALA A 98 -5.45 -5.50 -13.37
CA ALA A 98 -5.17 -6.94 -13.34
C ALA A 98 -3.75 -7.22 -12.82
N ASN A 99 -2.82 -6.35 -13.17
CA ASN A 99 -1.41 -6.45 -12.78
C ASN A 99 -0.93 -5.09 -12.25
N PRO A 100 -1.18 -4.76 -10.96
CA PRO A 100 -0.92 -3.44 -10.42
C PRO A 100 0.55 -3.02 -10.45
N LEU A 101 1.47 -3.95 -10.51
CA LEU A 101 2.91 -3.65 -10.53
C LEU A 101 3.48 -3.50 -11.95
N SER A 102 2.66 -3.72 -12.98
CA SER A 102 3.10 -3.59 -14.37
C SER A 102 3.53 -2.15 -14.70
N GLY A 103 4.68 -2.01 -15.31
CA GLY A 103 5.22 -0.70 -15.72
C GLY A 103 5.96 0.08 -14.64
N PHE A 104 6.10 -0.44 -13.43
CA PHE A 104 6.78 0.27 -12.34
C PHE A 104 8.21 -0.22 -12.06
N HIS A 105 8.78 -1.03 -12.92
CA HIS A 105 10.13 -1.58 -12.74
C HIS A 105 11.22 -0.53 -12.58
N SER A 106 11.11 0.59 -13.28
CA SER A 106 12.09 1.68 -13.23
C SER A 106 11.74 2.78 -12.21
N TYR A 107 10.54 2.75 -11.65
CA TYR A 107 10.07 3.79 -10.72
C TYR A 107 10.94 3.89 -9.47
N THR A 108 11.34 2.77 -8.91
CA THR A 108 12.13 2.71 -7.68
C THR A 108 13.62 2.98 -7.91
N GLN A 109 14.06 3.13 -9.15
CA GLN A 109 15.46 3.46 -9.52
C GLN A 109 16.49 2.57 -8.82
N GLY A 110 16.20 1.30 -8.77
CA GLY A 110 17.14 0.36 -8.20
C GLY A 110 16.87 -0.08 -6.77
N ALA A 111 15.85 0.44 -6.12
CA ALA A 111 15.41 0.00 -4.80
C ALA A 111 14.26 -1.00 -4.90
N SER A 112 14.02 -1.74 -3.83
CA SER A 112 12.75 -2.44 -3.61
C SER A 112 11.67 -1.43 -3.24
N GLY A 113 10.41 -1.77 -3.44
CA GLY A 113 9.30 -0.85 -3.21
C GLY A 113 8.08 -1.50 -2.60
N ILE A 114 7.36 -0.71 -1.80
CA ILE A 114 6.05 -1.06 -1.24
C ILE A 114 5.03 -0.12 -1.87
N VAL A 115 3.99 -0.69 -2.49
CA VAL A 115 3.00 0.03 -3.29
C VAL A 115 1.61 -0.14 -2.66
N PRO A 116 0.88 0.96 -2.40
CA PRO A 116 -0.48 0.87 -1.88
C PRO A 116 -1.43 0.31 -2.95
N HIS A 117 -2.05 -0.83 -2.66
CA HIS A 117 -3.03 -1.45 -3.54
C HIS A 117 -3.85 -2.50 -2.78
N ALA A 118 -5.11 -2.66 -3.16
CA ALA A 118 -6.01 -3.61 -2.52
C ALA A 118 -5.69 -5.08 -2.85
N LYS A 119 -5.09 -5.33 -4.01
CA LYS A 119 -4.66 -6.67 -4.43
C LYS A 119 -3.27 -6.95 -3.88
N VAL A 120 -3.07 -8.14 -3.32
CA VAL A 120 -1.75 -8.56 -2.87
C VAL A 120 -0.98 -9.17 -4.04
N GLN A 121 0.18 -8.60 -4.33
CA GLN A 121 1.09 -9.04 -5.38
C GLN A 121 2.53 -8.87 -4.94
N LEU A 122 3.39 -9.76 -5.40
CA LEU A 122 4.83 -9.73 -5.20
C LEU A 122 5.49 -9.91 -6.55
N GLU A 123 6.41 -9.02 -6.90
CA GLU A 123 7.12 -9.11 -8.18
C GLU A 123 8.62 -8.88 -7.99
N SER A 124 9.43 -9.78 -8.54
CA SER A 124 10.87 -9.61 -8.61
C SER A 124 11.22 -8.61 -9.71
N LEU A 125 12.14 -7.71 -9.40
CA LEU A 125 12.66 -6.77 -10.39
C LEU A 125 13.91 -7.35 -11.04
N PRO A 126 14.11 -7.16 -12.37
CA PRO A 126 15.36 -7.50 -13.01
C PRO A 126 16.51 -6.75 -12.34
N SER A 127 17.56 -7.48 -11.99
CA SER A 127 18.78 -6.90 -11.42
C SER A 127 20.02 -7.51 -12.09
N PRO A 128 21.14 -6.76 -12.16
CA PRO A 128 22.40 -7.32 -12.61
C PRO A 128 22.82 -8.53 -11.78
N LYS A 129 23.60 -9.41 -12.38
CA LYS A 129 23.95 -10.75 -11.87
C LYS A 129 24.57 -10.76 -10.45
N HIS A 130 25.10 -9.62 -9.99
CA HIS A 130 25.77 -9.49 -8.69
C HIS A 130 25.04 -8.59 -7.68
N ASP A 131 23.91 -8.01 -8.08
CA ASP A 131 23.13 -7.15 -7.18
C ASP A 131 22.11 -7.97 -6.39
N PRO A 132 21.74 -7.51 -5.17
CA PRO A 132 20.68 -8.13 -4.41
C PRO A 132 19.37 -8.17 -5.21
N CYS A 133 18.57 -9.21 -4.99
CA CYS A 133 17.25 -9.31 -5.59
C CYS A 133 16.36 -8.17 -5.09
N ARG A 134 15.79 -7.44 -6.03
CA ARG A 134 14.85 -6.33 -5.73
C ARG A 134 13.45 -6.81 -5.93
N MET A 135 12.54 -6.32 -5.07
CA MET A 135 11.16 -6.77 -5.07
C MET A 135 10.21 -5.58 -4.98
N LEU A 136 9.06 -5.72 -5.62
CA LEU A 136 7.90 -4.85 -5.40
C LEU A 136 6.84 -5.63 -4.64
N TYR A 137 6.30 -4.99 -3.61
CA TYR A 137 5.24 -5.54 -2.74
C TYR A 137 4.01 -4.66 -2.82
N THR A 138 2.84 -5.25 -2.88
CA THR A 138 1.58 -4.53 -2.64
C THR A 138 1.08 -4.79 -1.23
N THR A 139 0.31 -3.85 -0.69
CA THR A 139 -0.04 -3.86 0.73
C THR A 139 -1.29 -4.68 1.08
N GLY A 140 -2.24 -4.81 0.17
CA GLY A 140 -3.61 -5.08 0.57
C GLY A 140 -4.26 -3.81 1.12
N ALA A 141 -5.48 -3.89 1.62
CA ALA A 141 -6.25 -2.74 2.08
C ALA A 141 -6.82 -2.94 3.48
N VAL A 142 -7.08 -1.83 4.17
CA VAL A 142 -7.76 -1.79 5.47
C VAL A 142 -9.21 -1.35 5.36
N THR A 143 -9.64 -0.94 4.16
CA THR A 143 -11.02 -0.54 3.88
C THR A 143 -11.85 -1.72 3.36
N GLN A 144 -13.18 -1.62 3.54
CA GLN A 144 -14.12 -2.60 3.04
C GLN A 144 -14.11 -2.66 1.52
N ARG A 145 -14.71 -3.73 0.96
CA ARG A 145 -14.89 -3.88 -0.48
C ARG A 145 -16.03 -2.97 -0.94
N ASN A 146 -15.74 -2.08 -1.86
CA ASN A 146 -16.71 -1.08 -2.32
C ASN A 146 -16.57 -0.83 -3.82
N TYR A 147 -17.00 -1.79 -4.62
CA TYR A 147 -16.88 -1.76 -6.08
C TYR A 147 -18.24 -1.86 -6.76
N VAL A 148 -18.32 -1.36 -8.00
CA VAL A 148 -19.53 -1.51 -8.82
C VAL A 148 -19.77 -2.98 -9.16
N LYS A 149 -21.05 -3.38 -9.28
CA LYS A 149 -21.45 -4.75 -9.63
C LYS A 149 -21.38 -4.97 -11.15
N MET A 150 -20.22 -4.72 -11.74
CA MET A 150 -19.92 -4.96 -13.15
C MET A 150 -18.68 -5.87 -13.22
N LYS A 151 -18.37 -6.42 -14.38
CA LYS A 151 -17.29 -7.41 -14.55
C LYS A 151 -15.96 -6.98 -13.89
N ALA A 152 -15.50 -5.76 -14.17
CA ALA A 152 -14.24 -5.26 -13.59
C ALA A 152 -14.36 -5.03 -12.08
N GLY A 153 -15.49 -4.51 -11.61
CA GLY A 153 -15.76 -4.31 -10.19
C GLY A 153 -15.86 -5.59 -9.40
N LEU A 154 -16.52 -6.62 -9.97
CA LEU A 154 -16.61 -7.95 -9.35
C LEU A 154 -15.23 -8.61 -9.26
N LYS A 155 -14.39 -8.43 -10.27
CA LYS A 155 -13.02 -8.93 -10.27
C LYS A 155 -12.17 -8.22 -9.21
N ALA A 156 -12.29 -6.89 -9.10
CA ALA A 156 -11.62 -6.12 -8.05
C ALA A 156 -12.09 -6.55 -6.65
N ASN A 157 -13.39 -6.76 -6.48
CA ASN A 157 -13.96 -7.25 -5.23
C ASN A 157 -13.39 -8.61 -4.82
N PHE A 158 -13.25 -9.52 -5.78
CA PHE A 158 -12.69 -10.85 -5.56
C PHE A 158 -11.21 -10.80 -5.12
N HIS A 159 -10.42 -9.90 -5.71
CA HIS A 159 -9.00 -9.76 -5.43
C HIS A 159 -8.66 -8.80 -4.28
N HIS A 160 -9.66 -8.10 -3.74
CA HIS A 160 -9.47 -7.20 -2.61
C HIS A 160 -9.12 -8.00 -1.34
N VAL A 161 -7.95 -7.77 -0.81
CA VAL A 161 -7.43 -8.49 0.37
C VAL A 161 -7.29 -7.51 1.54
N PHE A 162 -7.80 -7.89 2.70
CA PHE A 162 -7.50 -7.17 3.94
C PHE A 162 -6.09 -7.55 4.36
N GLY A 163 -5.17 -6.64 4.17
CA GLY A 163 -3.76 -6.93 4.37
C GLY A 163 -2.92 -5.71 4.66
N ALA A 164 -1.71 -5.98 5.10
CA ALA A 164 -0.67 -4.99 5.38
C ALA A 164 0.70 -5.59 5.14
N VAL A 165 1.70 -4.74 5.07
CA VAL A 165 3.10 -5.13 4.92
C VAL A 165 3.88 -4.59 6.10
N VAL A 166 4.61 -5.45 6.79
CA VAL A 166 5.53 -5.06 7.87
C VAL A 166 6.93 -4.94 7.30
N ALA A 167 7.56 -3.80 7.51
CA ALA A 167 8.96 -3.57 7.17
C ALA A 167 9.74 -3.28 8.45
N GLU A 168 10.79 -4.04 8.70
CA GLU A 168 11.60 -3.89 9.91
C GLU A 168 13.08 -4.03 9.59
N VAL A 169 13.92 -3.35 10.36
CA VAL A 169 15.37 -3.37 10.21
C VAL A 169 16.01 -3.86 11.51
N ASP A 170 17.05 -4.67 11.37
CA ASP A 170 17.82 -5.15 12.53
C ASP A 170 18.98 -4.19 12.90
N GLU A 171 19.77 -4.57 13.89
CA GLU A 171 20.91 -3.78 14.36
C GLU A 171 22.04 -3.68 13.33
N ASP A 172 22.13 -4.62 12.42
CA ASP A 172 23.15 -4.65 11.34
C ASP A 172 22.73 -3.81 10.12
N GLY A 173 21.51 -3.26 10.13
CA GLY A 173 20.99 -2.48 9.01
C GLY A 173 20.32 -3.32 7.93
N ASP A 174 20.16 -4.63 8.16
CA ASP A 174 19.43 -5.51 7.25
C ASP A 174 17.94 -5.39 7.51
N TRP A 175 17.18 -5.20 6.43
CA TRP A 175 15.73 -5.07 6.54
C TRP A 175 15.01 -6.30 6.02
N PHE A 176 13.80 -6.51 6.57
CA PHE A 176 12.92 -7.62 6.24
C PHE A 176 11.51 -7.10 5.98
N VAL A 177 10.85 -7.67 5.00
CA VAL A 177 9.47 -7.36 4.66
C VAL A 177 8.64 -8.62 4.73
N ARG A 178 7.52 -8.55 5.44
CA ARG A 178 6.57 -9.66 5.51
C ARG A 178 5.15 -9.16 5.39
N GLN A 179 4.26 -10.02 4.95
CA GLN A 179 2.87 -9.72 4.71
C GLN A 179 1.99 -10.18 5.86
N LEU A 180 1.04 -9.34 6.25
CA LEU A 180 -0.02 -9.67 7.18
C LEU A 180 -1.33 -9.74 6.40
N ILE A 181 -2.07 -10.83 6.54
CA ILE A 181 -3.36 -11.01 5.89
C ILE A 181 -4.40 -11.32 6.96
N CYS A 182 -5.54 -10.61 6.91
CA CYS A 182 -6.68 -10.90 7.75
C CYS A 182 -7.51 -12.01 7.09
N ASN A 183 -7.65 -13.15 7.78
CA ASN A 183 -8.39 -14.31 7.29
C ASN A 183 -9.87 -14.32 7.71
N SER A 184 -10.31 -13.35 8.50
CA SER A 184 -11.71 -13.20 8.90
C SER A 184 -12.41 -12.16 8.04
N ASP A 185 -13.55 -12.53 7.47
CA ASP A 185 -14.43 -11.62 6.73
C ASP A 185 -15.18 -10.65 7.67
#